data_02e2378833ed8f15e18687cdde8ec62c
#
_entry.id   02e2378833ed8f15e18687cdde8ec62c
#
_cell.length_a   1.000
_cell.length_b   1.000
_cell.length_c   1.000
_cell.angle_alpha   90.00
_cell.angle_beta   90.00
_cell.angle_gamma   90.00
#
_symmetry.space_group_name_H-M   'P 1'
#
loop_
_entity.id
_entity.type
_entity.pdbx_description
1 polymer ?
#
loop_
_entity_poly.entity_id
_entity_poly.type
_entity_poly.pdbx_seq_one_letter_code
_entity_poly.pdbx_strand_id
1 'polypeptide(L)'
;MNFLTLDDDERVIVETAAAFAAKRLAPHALEWDRSKHFPVDALRDAAELGMATIYCSEDVGGSGLRRLDGVRIFEQLAIADPVVAAFISIHNMCSWMIDTYGSADQRKTWIPRLASMEAIASYCLTEPGAGSDAAALRTKAVRDGEHYMIDGVKQFISGAGSSDVYVVMARTGGEGPRGISAFIVEQGTPGLSFGANEEKMGWNAQPTAQVVFEGVRVPAEAMLGGAEGEGSGFGIAMNGLNGGRLNIAACSLGGAQAAFEQAGRYLADRQAFGGALLDEPTIRFTLADMATALQTSRLMLWRAAHALDNDEPDKVALCAMAKLHVTDVCYDVADKALQLLGGYGYLREYGLEKIVRDLRVHRILEGTNEIMRVVIGRAEAARVRASA
;
A
#
# COMPACT_ATOMS: atom_id res chain seq x y z
N MET A 1 4.89 26.05 2.70
CA MET A 1 4.74 25.32 3.97
C MET A 1 5.98 24.48 4.20
N ASN A 2 6.53 24.46 5.41
CA ASN A 2 7.73 23.65 5.70
C ASN A 2 7.29 22.21 5.99
N PHE A 3 7.39 21.31 5.02
CA PHE A 3 6.98 19.90 5.16
C PHE A 3 7.83 19.07 6.15
N LEU A 4 8.88 19.68 6.71
CA LEU A 4 9.77 19.02 7.67
C LEU A 4 9.30 19.15 9.13
N THR A 5 8.35 20.04 9.41
CA THR A 5 7.83 20.26 10.76
C THR A 5 6.32 20.02 10.79
N LEU A 6 5.84 19.38 11.86
CA LEU A 6 4.42 19.19 12.10
C LEU A 6 3.81 20.49 12.67
N ASP A 7 2.68 20.91 12.16
CA ASP A 7 1.79 21.82 12.87
C ASP A 7 1.00 21.07 13.96
N ASP A 8 0.14 21.78 14.69
CA ASP A 8 -0.57 21.18 15.83
C ASP A 8 -1.60 20.14 15.39
N ASP A 9 -2.31 20.36 14.27
CA ASP A 9 -3.28 19.42 13.72
C ASP A 9 -2.59 18.16 13.17
N GLU A 10 -1.51 18.33 12.40
CA GLU A 10 -0.68 17.23 11.91
C GLU A 10 -0.12 16.39 13.06
N ARG A 11 0.26 17.01 14.19
CA ARG A 11 0.72 16.29 15.37
C ARG A 11 -0.37 15.43 15.98
N VAL A 12 -1.58 15.96 16.15
CA VAL A 12 -2.73 15.22 16.68
C VAL A 12 -3.05 14.01 15.79
N ILE A 13 -3.01 14.17 14.47
CA ILE A 13 -3.23 13.07 13.51
C ILE A 13 -2.19 11.95 13.71
N VAL A 14 -0.91 12.30 13.78
CA VAL A 14 0.19 11.33 13.95
C VAL A 14 0.10 10.62 15.31
N GLU A 15 -0.16 11.37 16.39
CA GLU A 15 -0.31 10.81 17.74
C GLU A 15 -1.53 9.89 17.84
N THR A 16 -2.64 10.23 17.17
CA THR A 16 -3.84 9.37 17.09
C THR A 16 -3.52 8.06 16.39
N ALA A 17 -2.84 8.09 15.25
CA ALA A 17 -2.42 6.90 14.51
C ALA A 17 -1.45 6.04 15.35
N ALA A 18 -0.48 6.65 16.04
CA ALA A 18 0.46 5.97 16.90
C ALA A 18 -0.24 5.29 18.10
N ALA A 19 -1.16 5.99 18.76
CA ALA A 19 -1.92 5.46 19.90
C ALA A 19 -2.81 4.29 19.48
N PHE A 20 -3.50 4.40 18.33
CA PHE A 20 -4.28 3.31 17.75
C PHE A 20 -3.40 2.10 17.44
N ALA A 21 -2.30 2.29 16.74
CA ALA A 21 -1.37 1.23 16.37
C ALA A 21 -0.84 0.48 17.59
N ALA A 22 -0.39 1.21 18.61
CA ALA A 22 0.14 0.63 19.85
C ALA A 22 -0.92 -0.15 20.64
N LYS A 23 -2.17 0.31 20.65
CA LYS A 23 -3.25 -0.28 21.44
C LYS A 23 -3.99 -1.41 20.73
N ARG A 24 -4.22 -1.28 19.42
CA ARG A 24 -5.11 -2.17 18.65
C ARG A 24 -4.39 -3.12 17.70
N LEU A 25 -3.18 -2.79 17.24
CA LEU A 25 -2.44 -3.62 16.29
C LEU A 25 -1.28 -4.37 16.93
N ALA A 26 -0.38 -3.66 17.62
CA ALA A 26 0.85 -4.25 18.16
C ALA A 26 0.62 -5.48 19.07
N PRO A 27 -0.39 -5.54 19.97
CA PRO A 27 -0.59 -6.70 20.84
C PRO A 27 -0.97 -7.98 20.09
N HIS A 28 -1.48 -7.86 18.86
CA HIS A 28 -2.07 -8.96 18.10
C HIS A 28 -1.27 -9.35 16.85
N ALA A 29 -0.32 -8.51 16.41
CA ALA A 29 0.38 -8.65 15.13
C ALA A 29 1.04 -10.04 14.93
N LEU A 30 1.68 -10.60 15.97
CA LEU A 30 2.32 -11.92 15.89
C LEU A 30 1.30 -13.05 15.82
N GLU A 31 0.19 -12.93 16.55
CA GLU A 31 -0.87 -13.94 16.52
C GLU A 31 -1.60 -13.94 15.17
N TRP A 32 -1.91 -12.78 14.63
CA TRP A 32 -2.52 -12.67 13.29
C TRP A 32 -1.64 -13.26 12.19
N ASP A 33 -0.31 -13.06 12.26
CA ASP A 33 0.63 -13.69 11.33
C ASP A 33 0.61 -15.22 11.45
N ARG A 34 0.61 -15.75 12.67
CA ARG A 34 0.62 -17.21 12.93
C ARG A 34 -0.67 -17.89 12.51
N SER A 35 -1.80 -17.30 12.87
CA SER A 35 -3.14 -17.84 12.59
C SER A 35 -3.65 -17.51 11.18
N LYS A 36 -2.92 -16.68 10.42
CA LYS A 36 -3.36 -16.11 9.13
C LYS A 36 -4.71 -15.39 9.27
N HIS A 37 -4.93 -14.73 10.41
CA HIS A 37 -6.17 -14.03 10.71
C HIS A 37 -6.23 -12.66 10.02
N PHE A 38 -7.31 -12.41 9.29
CA PHE A 38 -7.57 -11.10 8.70
C PHE A 38 -8.40 -10.26 9.67
N PRO A 39 -7.82 -9.19 10.28
CA PRO A 39 -8.40 -8.51 11.42
C PRO A 39 -9.42 -7.43 11.02
N VAL A 40 -10.56 -7.83 10.44
CA VAL A 40 -11.61 -6.92 9.96
C VAL A 40 -12.09 -5.95 11.05
N ASP A 41 -12.20 -6.41 12.30
CA ASP A 41 -12.61 -5.55 13.41
C ASP A 41 -11.61 -4.42 13.68
N ALA A 42 -10.30 -4.72 13.62
CA ALA A 42 -9.27 -3.68 13.75
C ALA A 42 -9.26 -2.71 12.56
N LEU A 43 -9.63 -3.17 11.36
CA LEU A 43 -9.80 -2.29 10.20
C LEU A 43 -10.98 -1.32 10.42
N ARG A 44 -12.11 -1.81 10.95
CA ARG A 44 -13.26 -0.97 11.30
C ARG A 44 -12.95 0.03 12.41
N ASP A 45 -12.20 -0.39 13.43
CA ASP A 45 -11.73 0.54 14.47
C ASP A 45 -10.83 1.66 13.90
N ALA A 46 -10.01 1.37 12.88
CA ALA A 46 -9.23 2.38 12.16
C ALA A 46 -10.13 3.32 11.36
N ALA A 47 -11.23 2.81 10.80
CA ALA A 47 -12.22 3.61 10.07
C ALA A 47 -12.92 4.64 10.97
N GLU A 48 -13.24 4.28 12.22
CA GLU A 48 -13.81 5.22 13.21
C GLU A 48 -12.90 6.43 13.48
N LEU A 49 -11.60 6.30 13.21
CA LEU A 49 -10.61 7.37 13.33
C LEU A 49 -10.29 8.06 11.99
N GLY A 50 -11.11 7.83 10.94
CA GLY A 50 -10.95 8.43 9.63
C GLY A 50 -9.83 7.81 8.76
N MET A 51 -9.23 6.68 9.16
CA MET A 51 -8.08 6.09 8.45
C MET A 51 -8.48 5.22 7.24
N ALA A 52 -9.78 4.99 7.02
CA ALA A 52 -10.26 4.20 5.89
C ALA A 52 -10.28 4.97 4.57
N THR A 53 -10.54 6.26 4.61
CA THR A 53 -10.66 7.13 3.41
C THR A 53 -9.90 8.44 3.59
N ILE A 54 -8.61 8.31 3.95
CA ILE A 54 -7.70 9.41 4.28
C ILE A 54 -7.72 10.52 3.20
N TYR A 55 -7.73 10.12 1.94
CA TYR A 55 -7.58 11.01 0.78
C TYR A 55 -8.88 11.39 0.08
N CYS A 56 -10.01 10.83 0.52
CA CYS A 56 -11.31 11.14 -0.07
C CYS A 56 -11.86 12.45 0.48
N SER A 57 -12.67 13.10 -0.32
CA SER A 57 -13.25 14.41 -0.01
C SER A 57 -14.21 14.35 1.19
N GLU A 58 -14.23 15.38 2.01
CA GLU A 58 -15.09 15.48 3.20
C GLU A 58 -16.58 15.50 2.84
N ASP A 59 -16.96 16.05 1.67
CA ASP A 59 -18.36 16.15 1.21
C ASP A 59 -19.04 14.79 1.02
N VAL A 60 -18.28 13.71 0.93
CA VAL A 60 -18.77 12.32 0.82
C VAL A 60 -18.35 11.45 2.01
N GLY A 61 -17.83 12.04 3.08
CA GLY A 61 -17.46 11.35 4.32
C GLY A 61 -16.01 10.88 4.38
N GLY A 62 -15.15 11.35 3.49
CA GLY A 62 -13.69 11.16 3.57
C GLY A 62 -13.03 12.10 4.57
N SER A 63 -11.75 11.88 4.85
CA SER A 63 -10.97 12.72 5.79
C SER A 63 -10.31 13.95 5.15
N GLY A 64 -10.29 14.06 3.82
CA GLY A 64 -9.76 15.21 3.09
C GLY A 64 -8.27 15.49 3.29
N LEU A 65 -7.50 14.52 3.81
CA LEU A 65 -6.10 14.71 4.16
C LEU A 65 -5.17 14.58 2.94
N ARG A 66 -4.00 15.18 3.06
CA ARG A 66 -2.96 15.18 2.02
C ARG A 66 -2.17 13.86 2.02
N ARG A 67 -1.44 13.61 0.94
CA ARG A 67 -0.52 12.45 0.84
C ARG A 67 0.58 12.51 1.91
N LEU A 68 1.05 13.71 2.25
CA LEU A 68 2.03 13.89 3.31
C LEU A 68 1.50 13.44 4.68
N ASP A 69 0.25 13.76 4.99
CA ASP A 69 -0.41 13.31 6.22
C ASP A 69 -0.59 11.79 6.22
N GLY A 70 -1.02 11.23 5.08
CA GLY A 70 -1.20 9.80 4.92
C GLY A 70 0.08 9.00 5.11
N VAL A 71 1.23 9.41 4.55
CA VAL A 71 2.50 8.68 4.74
C VAL A 71 2.96 8.70 6.20
N ARG A 72 2.66 9.76 6.94
CA ARG A 72 2.93 9.84 8.38
C ARG A 72 2.02 8.89 9.16
N ILE A 73 0.73 8.81 8.81
CA ILE A 73 -0.22 7.83 9.38
C ILE A 73 0.26 6.41 9.12
N PHE A 74 0.57 6.06 7.86
CA PHE A 74 0.99 4.71 7.50
C PHE A 74 2.32 4.30 8.14
N GLU A 75 3.24 5.23 8.35
CA GLU A 75 4.46 4.98 9.11
C GLU A 75 4.12 4.54 10.54
N GLN A 76 3.22 5.26 11.24
CA GLN A 76 2.82 4.91 12.62
C GLN A 76 2.07 3.57 12.69
N LEU A 77 1.14 3.32 11.79
CA LEU A 77 0.43 2.04 11.73
C LEU A 77 1.40 0.87 11.52
N ALA A 78 2.37 1.04 10.63
CA ALA A 78 3.34 0.00 10.27
C ALA A 78 4.41 -0.26 11.35
N ILE A 79 4.64 0.65 12.29
CA ILE A 79 5.43 0.37 13.50
C ILE A 79 4.82 -0.80 14.28
N ALA A 80 3.50 -0.91 14.30
CA ALA A 80 2.79 -2.00 14.96
C ALA A 80 2.63 -3.22 14.05
N ASP A 81 2.13 -3.04 12.83
CA ASP A 81 1.96 -4.11 11.84
C ASP A 81 2.00 -3.59 10.40
N PRO A 82 3.09 -3.84 9.65
CA PRO A 82 3.19 -3.46 8.24
C PRO A 82 2.10 -4.07 7.36
N VAL A 83 1.55 -5.23 7.72
CA VAL A 83 0.56 -5.97 6.92
C VAL A 83 -0.81 -5.30 6.98
N VAL A 84 -1.28 -4.97 8.18
CA VAL A 84 -2.54 -4.26 8.38
C VAL A 84 -2.46 -2.85 7.80
N ALA A 85 -1.36 -2.14 8.02
CA ALA A 85 -1.10 -0.82 7.42
C ALA A 85 -1.18 -0.88 5.89
N ALA A 86 -0.56 -1.89 5.27
CA ALA A 86 -0.57 -2.07 3.82
C ALA A 86 -1.99 -2.38 3.30
N PHE A 87 -2.80 -3.16 4.03
CA PHE A 87 -4.18 -3.41 3.62
C PHE A 87 -5.05 -2.15 3.69
N ILE A 88 -4.93 -1.36 4.76
CA ILE A 88 -5.59 -0.04 4.87
C ILE A 88 -5.17 0.86 3.68
N SER A 89 -3.90 0.79 3.24
CA SER A 89 -3.43 1.51 2.05
C SER A 89 -4.13 1.09 0.76
N ILE A 90 -4.33 -0.22 0.55
CA ILE A 90 -5.04 -0.75 -0.63
C ILE A 90 -6.49 -0.26 -0.64
N HIS A 91 -7.17 -0.34 0.50
CA HIS A 91 -8.52 0.17 0.66
C HIS A 91 -8.61 1.68 0.37
N ASN A 92 -7.68 2.47 0.90
CA ASN A 92 -7.57 3.91 0.62
C ASN A 92 -7.31 4.21 -0.87
N MET A 93 -6.50 3.40 -1.54
CA MET A 93 -6.25 3.57 -2.97
C MET A 93 -7.51 3.34 -3.80
N CYS A 94 -8.29 2.29 -3.50
CA CYS A 94 -9.56 2.03 -4.15
C CYS A 94 -10.58 3.13 -3.89
N SER A 95 -10.72 3.54 -2.64
CA SER A 95 -11.63 4.63 -2.24
C SER A 95 -11.27 5.93 -2.94
N TRP A 96 -9.99 6.29 -2.99
CA TRP A 96 -9.51 7.47 -3.70
C TRP A 96 -9.77 7.41 -5.21
N MET A 97 -9.63 6.23 -5.84
CA MET A 97 -9.97 6.06 -7.26
C MET A 97 -11.46 6.33 -7.50
N ILE A 98 -12.32 5.81 -6.63
CA ILE A 98 -13.78 6.01 -6.74
C ILE A 98 -14.13 7.48 -6.48
N ASP A 99 -13.53 8.12 -5.49
CA ASP A 99 -13.78 9.53 -5.19
C ASP A 99 -13.31 10.45 -6.33
N THR A 100 -12.11 10.19 -6.88
CA THR A 100 -11.49 11.09 -7.87
C THR A 100 -12.08 10.93 -9.27
N TYR A 101 -12.42 9.70 -9.68
CA TYR A 101 -12.81 9.38 -11.05
C TYR A 101 -14.25 8.90 -11.18
N GLY A 102 -14.92 8.61 -10.07
CA GLY A 102 -16.30 8.17 -10.06
C GLY A 102 -17.29 9.28 -10.42
N SER A 103 -18.45 8.88 -10.94
CA SER A 103 -19.59 9.77 -11.08
C SER A 103 -20.08 10.27 -9.70
N ALA A 104 -20.87 11.33 -9.69
CA ALA A 104 -21.46 11.84 -8.44
C ALA A 104 -22.27 10.77 -7.70
N ASP A 105 -22.95 9.89 -8.41
CA ASP A 105 -23.73 8.80 -7.84
C ASP A 105 -22.82 7.69 -7.29
N GLN A 106 -21.76 7.34 -8.00
CA GLN A 106 -20.76 6.37 -7.52
C GLN A 106 -20.09 6.87 -6.24
N ARG A 107 -19.67 8.13 -6.19
CA ARG A 107 -19.08 8.75 -4.98
C ARG A 107 -20.04 8.67 -3.79
N LYS A 108 -21.29 9.11 -3.97
CA LYS A 108 -22.33 9.10 -2.91
C LYS A 108 -22.69 7.69 -2.44
N THR A 109 -22.67 6.72 -3.34
CA THR A 109 -23.01 5.32 -3.02
C THR A 109 -21.88 4.65 -2.25
N TRP A 110 -20.63 4.83 -2.70
CA TRP A 110 -19.53 4.00 -2.23
C TRP A 110 -18.73 4.65 -1.11
N ILE A 111 -18.41 5.95 -1.19
CA ILE A 111 -17.46 6.53 -0.23
C ILE A 111 -17.95 6.45 1.21
N PRO A 112 -19.22 6.71 1.57
CA PRO A 112 -19.68 6.56 2.95
C PRO A 112 -19.54 5.14 3.50
N ARG A 113 -19.81 4.11 2.68
CA ARG A 113 -19.67 2.70 3.04
C ARG A 113 -18.20 2.28 3.19
N LEU A 114 -17.33 2.83 2.34
CA LEU A 114 -15.88 2.61 2.42
C LEU A 114 -15.27 3.36 3.60
N ALA A 115 -15.74 4.57 3.90
CA ALA A 115 -15.26 5.37 5.03
C ALA A 115 -15.53 4.72 6.39
N SER A 116 -16.65 4.02 6.52
CA SER A 116 -16.99 3.24 7.72
C SER A 116 -16.43 1.80 7.71
N MET A 117 -15.84 1.36 6.61
CA MET A 117 -15.52 -0.05 6.35
C MET A 117 -16.72 -1.00 6.55
N GLU A 118 -17.95 -0.49 6.33
CA GLU A 118 -19.11 -1.34 6.05
C GLU A 118 -18.84 -2.18 4.80
N ALA A 119 -18.25 -1.54 3.78
CA ALA A 119 -17.70 -2.20 2.60
C ALA A 119 -16.17 -2.07 2.57
N ILE A 120 -15.49 -3.19 2.38
CA ILE A 120 -14.02 -3.26 2.23
C ILE A 120 -13.69 -3.38 0.75
N ALA A 121 -12.73 -2.58 0.27
CA ALA A 121 -12.35 -2.54 -1.14
C ALA A 121 -11.01 -3.22 -1.42
N SER A 122 -10.94 -3.90 -2.58
CA SER A 122 -9.73 -4.49 -3.14
C SER A 122 -9.46 -4.03 -4.57
N TYR A 123 -8.19 -4.03 -4.96
CA TYR A 123 -7.72 -3.58 -6.27
C TYR A 123 -7.33 -4.74 -7.17
N CYS A 124 -7.89 -4.81 -8.38
CA CYS A 124 -7.72 -5.89 -9.33
C CYS A 124 -7.06 -5.42 -10.63
N LEU A 125 -5.73 -5.36 -10.67
CA LEU A 125 -4.95 -5.02 -11.87
C LEU A 125 -4.22 -6.24 -12.42
N THR A 126 -3.34 -6.83 -11.60
CA THR A 126 -2.39 -7.90 -11.99
C THR A 126 -3.08 -9.16 -12.47
N GLU A 127 -2.55 -9.78 -13.51
CA GLU A 127 -2.99 -11.06 -14.08
C GLU A 127 -1.84 -12.08 -14.09
N PRO A 128 -2.10 -13.38 -14.23
CA PRO A 128 -1.05 -14.38 -14.33
C PRO A 128 0.00 -14.09 -15.41
N GLY A 129 -0.41 -13.46 -16.52
CA GLY A 129 0.45 -13.10 -17.65
C GLY A 129 0.83 -11.62 -17.73
N ALA A 130 0.37 -10.76 -16.81
CA ALA A 130 0.57 -9.31 -16.87
C ALA A 130 0.77 -8.72 -15.47
N GLY A 131 2.01 -8.72 -15.00
CA GLY A 131 2.43 -8.07 -13.75
C GLY A 131 3.08 -6.71 -14.03
N SER A 132 4.40 -6.69 -14.26
CA SER A 132 5.15 -5.47 -14.58
C SER A 132 4.71 -4.83 -15.90
N ASP A 133 4.30 -5.62 -16.88
CA ASP A 133 3.66 -5.16 -18.11
C ASP A 133 2.13 -5.10 -17.94
N ALA A 134 1.67 -4.19 -17.07
CA ALA A 134 0.26 -4.07 -16.73
C ALA A 134 -0.64 -3.67 -17.91
N ALA A 135 -0.08 -3.00 -18.93
CA ALA A 135 -0.83 -2.65 -20.14
C ALA A 135 -1.19 -3.86 -21.03
N ALA A 136 -0.53 -5.01 -20.79
CA ALA A 136 -0.79 -6.26 -21.50
C ALA A 136 -1.90 -7.12 -20.85
N LEU A 137 -2.65 -6.59 -19.88
CA LEU A 137 -3.76 -7.30 -19.24
C LEU A 137 -4.80 -7.77 -20.29
N ARG A 138 -5.41 -8.94 -20.03
CA ARG A 138 -6.31 -9.64 -20.95
C ARG A 138 -7.74 -9.81 -20.46
N THR A 139 -8.02 -9.58 -19.17
CA THR A 139 -9.40 -9.56 -18.65
C THR A 139 -10.22 -8.62 -19.52
N LYS A 140 -11.32 -9.12 -20.11
CA LYS A 140 -12.15 -8.37 -21.06
C LYS A 140 -13.43 -7.91 -20.37
N ALA A 141 -13.95 -6.77 -20.80
CA ALA A 141 -15.28 -6.29 -20.50
C ALA A 141 -15.97 -5.94 -21.83
N VAL A 142 -16.87 -6.81 -22.27
CA VAL A 142 -17.57 -6.66 -23.54
C VAL A 142 -18.95 -6.08 -23.29
N ARG A 143 -19.29 -4.99 -24.01
CA ARG A 143 -20.60 -4.33 -23.86
C ARG A 143 -21.73 -5.23 -24.38
N ASP A 144 -22.77 -5.38 -23.56
CA ASP A 144 -24.01 -6.11 -23.84
C ASP A 144 -25.21 -5.22 -23.46
N GLY A 145 -25.64 -4.37 -24.38
CA GLY A 145 -26.71 -3.38 -24.14
C GLY A 145 -26.31 -2.39 -23.03
N GLU A 146 -27.12 -2.37 -21.96
CA GLU A 146 -26.91 -1.53 -20.77
C GLU A 146 -25.98 -2.20 -19.74
N HIS A 147 -25.22 -3.22 -20.12
CA HIS A 147 -24.32 -3.98 -19.24
C HIS A 147 -22.97 -4.22 -19.90
N TYR A 148 -22.02 -4.66 -19.08
CA TYR A 148 -20.76 -5.25 -19.52
C TYR A 148 -20.64 -6.67 -19.00
N MET A 149 -20.14 -7.57 -19.84
CA MET A 149 -19.76 -8.93 -19.49
C MET A 149 -18.26 -8.98 -19.27
N ILE A 150 -17.84 -9.32 -18.04
CA ILE A 150 -16.43 -9.37 -17.67
C ILE A 150 -15.98 -10.83 -17.60
N ASP A 151 -14.90 -11.14 -18.33
CA ASP A 151 -14.26 -12.46 -18.37
C ASP A 151 -12.74 -12.33 -18.19
N GLY A 152 -12.17 -13.14 -17.29
CA GLY A 152 -10.73 -13.16 -17.05
C GLY A 152 -10.36 -13.57 -15.64
N VAL A 153 -9.07 -13.44 -15.33
CA VAL A 153 -8.52 -13.82 -14.02
C VAL A 153 -7.54 -12.75 -13.54
N LYS A 154 -7.73 -12.30 -12.32
CA LYS A 154 -6.78 -11.44 -11.60
C LYS A 154 -5.98 -12.24 -10.60
N GLN A 155 -4.70 -11.90 -10.44
CA GLN A 155 -3.74 -12.65 -9.63
C GLN A 155 -3.19 -11.80 -8.50
N PHE A 156 -2.90 -12.43 -7.37
CA PHE A 156 -2.31 -11.81 -6.19
C PHE A 156 -3.14 -10.66 -5.60
N ILE A 157 -4.46 -10.82 -5.59
CA ILE A 157 -5.36 -9.79 -5.11
C ILE A 157 -5.49 -9.86 -3.59
N SER A 158 -5.00 -8.83 -2.91
CA SER A 158 -5.16 -8.67 -1.47
C SER A 158 -6.62 -8.44 -1.14
N GLY A 159 -7.14 -9.15 -0.14
CA GLY A 159 -8.56 -9.10 0.24
C GLY A 159 -9.48 -9.97 -0.62
N ALA A 160 -8.97 -10.70 -1.63
CA ALA A 160 -9.78 -11.56 -2.46
C ALA A 160 -10.60 -12.55 -1.63
N GLY A 161 -11.91 -12.59 -1.86
CA GLY A 161 -12.86 -13.42 -1.11
C GLY A 161 -13.29 -12.87 0.25
N SER A 162 -12.63 -11.81 0.74
CA SER A 162 -12.94 -11.14 2.01
C SER A 162 -13.36 -9.68 1.86
N SER A 163 -13.10 -9.07 0.71
CA SER A 163 -13.55 -7.71 0.40
C SER A 163 -14.92 -7.71 -0.23
N ASP A 164 -15.70 -6.65 0.01
CA ASP A 164 -17.06 -6.49 -0.45
C ASP A 164 -17.14 -5.88 -1.86
N VAL A 165 -16.10 -5.14 -2.27
CA VAL A 165 -16.05 -4.46 -3.57
C VAL A 165 -14.65 -4.52 -4.18
N TYR A 166 -14.60 -4.66 -5.50
CA TYR A 166 -13.38 -4.79 -6.28
C TYR A 166 -13.32 -3.68 -7.34
N VAL A 167 -12.23 -2.90 -7.36
CA VAL A 167 -11.92 -1.97 -8.45
C VAL A 167 -11.12 -2.74 -9.49
N VAL A 168 -11.76 -3.07 -10.61
CA VAL A 168 -11.27 -4.03 -11.61
C VAL A 168 -10.86 -3.31 -12.88
N MET A 169 -9.59 -3.49 -13.29
CA MET A 169 -9.11 -3.04 -14.60
C MET A 169 -9.40 -4.11 -15.64
N ALA A 170 -10.17 -3.78 -16.67
CA ALA A 170 -10.56 -4.69 -17.74
C ALA A 170 -10.48 -4.01 -19.11
N ARG A 171 -10.29 -4.81 -20.14
CA ARG A 171 -10.17 -4.34 -21.52
C ARG A 171 -11.52 -4.20 -22.19
N THR A 172 -11.90 -2.98 -22.52
CA THR A 172 -13.10 -2.63 -23.31
C THR A 172 -12.80 -2.34 -24.77
N GLY A 173 -11.55 -1.99 -25.07
CA GLY A 173 -11.11 -1.62 -26.42
C GLY A 173 -9.93 -2.45 -26.92
N GLY A 174 -9.20 -1.92 -27.92
CA GLY A 174 -8.05 -2.55 -28.52
C GLY A 174 -6.85 -2.73 -27.59
N GLU A 175 -5.71 -3.13 -28.15
CA GLU A 175 -4.46 -3.31 -27.42
C GLU A 175 -3.90 -2.00 -26.83
N GLY A 176 -3.06 -2.15 -25.81
CA GLY A 176 -2.39 -1.04 -25.16
C GLY A 176 -3.23 -0.35 -24.05
N PRO A 177 -2.69 0.71 -23.47
CA PRO A 177 -3.26 1.34 -22.26
C PRO A 177 -4.62 2.00 -22.50
N ARG A 178 -4.89 2.55 -23.69
CA ARG A 178 -6.15 3.23 -24.03
C ARG A 178 -7.34 2.28 -24.24
N GLY A 179 -7.10 0.97 -24.29
CA GLY A 179 -8.16 -0.04 -24.36
C GLY A 179 -8.63 -0.53 -22.99
N ILE A 180 -8.14 0.05 -21.89
CA ILE A 180 -8.43 -0.43 -20.52
C ILE A 180 -9.37 0.55 -19.82
N SER A 181 -10.43 0.01 -19.19
CA SER A 181 -11.39 0.74 -18.35
C SER A 181 -11.38 0.18 -16.94
N ALA A 182 -11.89 0.94 -15.98
CA ALA A 182 -12.02 0.52 -14.58
C ALA A 182 -13.48 0.26 -14.24
N PHE A 183 -13.76 -0.78 -13.46
CA PHE A 183 -15.11 -1.18 -13.05
C PHE A 183 -15.18 -1.35 -11.54
N ILE A 184 -16.30 -0.99 -10.94
CA ILE A 184 -16.66 -1.35 -9.57
C ILE A 184 -17.50 -2.62 -9.63
N VAL A 185 -16.99 -3.72 -9.03
CA VAL A 185 -17.66 -5.02 -9.02
C VAL A 185 -17.90 -5.44 -7.59
N GLU A 186 -19.16 -5.71 -7.23
CA GLU A 186 -19.53 -6.14 -5.88
C GLU A 186 -19.27 -7.64 -5.68
N GLN A 187 -18.90 -8.01 -4.46
CA GLN A 187 -18.87 -9.41 -4.03
C GLN A 187 -20.28 -10.01 -4.15
N GLY A 188 -20.35 -11.27 -4.55
CA GLY A 188 -21.65 -11.95 -4.76
C GLY A 188 -22.27 -11.72 -6.13
N THR A 189 -21.66 -10.89 -7.01
CA THR A 189 -22.08 -10.80 -8.41
C THR A 189 -21.97 -12.19 -9.07
N PRO A 190 -23.03 -12.71 -9.73
CA PRO A 190 -22.98 -14.02 -10.38
C PRO A 190 -21.81 -14.13 -11.37
N GLY A 191 -21.10 -15.25 -11.32
CA GLY A 191 -19.90 -15.49 -12.14
C GLY A 191 -18.59 -14.97 -11.52
N LEU A 192 -18.64 -14.22 -10.40
CA LEU A 192 -17.45 -13.84 -9.62
C LEU A 192 -17.12 -14.95 -8.63
N SER A 193 -15.86 -15.40 -8.66
CA SER A 193 -15.35 -16.42 -7.73
C SER A 193 -13.89 -16.17 -7.35
N PHE A 194 -13.40 -16.91 -6.36
CA PHE A 194 -12.07 -16.69 -5.78
C PHE A 194 -11.30 -18.00 -5.70
N GLY A 195 -10.00 -17.92 -6.01
CA GLY A 195 -9.08 -19.02 -5.82
C GLY A 195 -8.76 -19.28 -4.33
N ALA A 196 -8.00 -20.32 -4.07
CA ALA A 196 -7.44 -20.56 -2.75
C ALA A 196 -6.46 -19.44 -2.36
N ASN A 197 -6.37 -19.16 -1.05
CA ASN A 197 -5.36 -18.23 -0.55
C ASN A 197 -3.95 -18.72 -0.85
N GLU A 198 -3.09 -17.80 -1.33
CA GLU A 198 -1.69 -18.08 -1.62
C GLU A 198 -0.90 -18.38 -0.34
N GLU A 199 -0.05 -19.39 -0.42
CA GLU A 199 0.94 -19.68 0.63
C GLU A 199 2.13 -18.73 0.49
N LYS A 200 2.16 -17.69 1.33
CA LYS A 200 3.10 -16.56 1.21
C LYS A 200 4.26 -16.67 2.19
N MET A 201 5.39 -16.04 1.86
CA MET A 201 6.52 -15.84 2.77
C MET A 201 6.14 -14.96 3.97
N GLY A 202 5.43 -13.87 3.73
CA GLY A 202 4.94 -12.89 4.70
C GLY A 202 3.55 -12.39 4.31
N TRP A 203 3.10 -11.29 4.97
CA TRP A 203 1.75 -10.75 4.78
C TRP A 203 0.65 -11.76 5.09
N ASN A 204 0.88 -12.61 6.08
CA ASN A 204 -0.05 -13.69 6.40
C ASN A 204 -1.37 -13.19 7.01
N ALA A 205 -1.37 -12.03 7.69
CA ALA A 205 -2.57 -11.44 8.30
C ALA A 205 -3.55 -10.81 7.28
N GLN A 206 -3.31 -10.96 5.97
CA GLN A 206 -4.29 -10.60 4.95
C GLN A 206 -4.43 -11.71 3.91
N PRO A 207 -5.66 -12.02 3.44
CA PRO A 207 -5.88 -12.98 2.36
C PRO A 207 -5.32 -12.42 1.05
N THR A 208 -4.80 -13.30 0.22
CA THR A 208 -4.34 -12.96 -1.13
C THR A 208 -4.67 -14.15 -2.03
N ALA A 209 -5.48 -13.94 -3.07
CA ALA A 209 -5.90 -15.01 -3.97
C ALA A 209 -6.13 -14.51 -5.39
N GLN A 210 -6.50 -15.42 -6.28
CA GLN A 210 -7.06 -15.07 -7.58
C GLN A 210 -8.49 -14.55 -7.42
N VAL A 211 -8.88 -13.63 -8.31
CA VAL A 211 -10.26 -13.23 -8.56
C VAL A 211 -10.62 -13.65 -9.97
N VAL A 212 -11.62 -14.50 -10.10
CA VAL A 212 -12.01 -15.13 -11.36
C VAL A 212 -13.35 -14.56 -11.82
N PHE A 213 -13.41 -14.14 -13.04
CA PHE A 213 -14.58 -13.57 -13.71
C PHE A 213 -15.01 -14.50 -14.84
N GLU A 214 -16.18 -15.13 -14.73
CA GLU A 214 -16.76 -16.05 -15.71
C GLU A 214 -18.15 -15.53 -16.10
N GLY A 215 -18.20 -14.68 -17.14
CA GLY A 215 -19.44 -14.05 -17.57
C GLY A 215 -20.04 -13.12 -16.48
N VAL A 216 -19.21 -12.42 -15.73
CA VAL A 216 -19.68 -11.48 -14.69
C VAL A 216 -20.39 -10.32 -15.34
N ARG A 217 -21.70 -10.21 -15.11
CA ARG A 217 -22.54 -9.18 -15.71
C ARG A 217 -22.71 -8.01 -14.76
N VAL A 218 -22.20 -6.85 -15.16
CA VAL A 218 -22.33 -5.60 -14.40
C VAL A 218 -23.05 -4.52 -15.22
N PRO A 219 -23.82 -3.62 -14.60
CA PRO A 219 -24.45 -2.52 -15.31
C PRO A 219 -23.40 -1.57 -15.89
N ALA A 220 -23.74 -0.84 -16.95
CA ALA A 220 -22.81 0.11 -17.59
C ALA A 220 -22.33 1.19 -16.63
N GLU A 221 -23.16 1.56 -15.66
CA GLU A 221 -22.87 2.51 -14.59
C GLU A 221 -21.82 1.98 -13.60
N ALA A 222 -21.48 0.69 -13.61
CA ALA A 222 -20.37 0.13 -12.81
C ALA A 222 -18.99 0.55 -13.37
N MET A 223 -18.92 1.02 -14.61
CA MET A 223 -17.69 1.62 -15.14
C MET A 223 -17.40 2.91 -14.38
N LEU A 224 -16.17 3.02 -13.86
CA LEU A 224 -15.74 4.18 -13.11
C LEU A 224 -15.71 5.43 -14.00
N GLY A 225 -16.45 6.47 -13.61
CA GLY A 225 -16.67 7.65 -14.43
C GLY A 225 -17.77 7.49 -15.49
N GLY A 226 -18.51 6.39 -15.48
CA GLY A 226 -19.57 6.11 -16.45
C GLY A 226 -19.04 5.99 -17.88
N ALA A 227 -19.82 6.44 -18.87
CA ALA A 227 -19.44 6.35 -20.28
C ALA A 227 -18.17 7.15 -20.63
N GLU A 228 -17.89 8.24 -19.91
CA GLU A 228 -16.68 9.06 -20.11
C GLU A 228 -15.42 8.37 -19.57
N GLY A 229 -15.58 7.37 -18.73
CA GLY A 229 -14.49 6.56 -18.15
C GLY A 229 -13.94 5.50 -19.10
N GLU A 230 -14.56 5.27 -20.27
CA GLU A 230 -14.08 4.24 -21.20
C GLU A 230 -12.68 4.57 -21.73
N GLY A 231 -11.77 3.58 -21.64
CA GLY A 231 -10.37 3.73 -22.05
C GLY A 231 -9.48 4.52 -21.08
N SER A 232 -10.01 5.02 -19.97
CA SER A 232 -9.25 5.79 -18.96
C SER A 232 -8.63 4.93 -17.87
N GLY A 233 -9.01 3.65 -17.76
CA GLY A 233 -8.67 2.77 -16.64
C GLY A 233 -7.17 2.61 -16.39
N PHE A 234 -6.33 2.59 -17.43
CA PHE A 234 -4.88 2.52 -17.23
C PHE A 234 -4.33 3.79 -16.59
N GLY A 235 -4.82 4.96 -16.98
CA GLY A 235 -4.47 6.24 -16.34
C GLY A 235 -4.89 6.28 -14.87
N ILE A 236 -6.10 5.85 -14.56
CA ILE A 236 -6.63 5.71 -13.20
C ILE A 236 -5.72 4.79 -12.38
N ALA A 237 -5.37 3.62 -12.92
CA ALA A 237 -4.47 2.65 -12.29
C ALA A 237 -3.11 3.26 -11.96
N MET A 238 -2.46 3.93 -12.92
CA MET A 238 -1.13 4.51 -12.71
C MET A 238 -1.14 5.66 -11.71
N ASN A 239 -2.18 6.50 -11.72
CA ASN A 239 -2.34 7.58 -10.74
C ASN A 239 -2.58 7.04 -9.33
N GLY A 240 -3.42 6.03 -9.17
CA GLY A 240 -3.60 5.36 -7.88
C GLY A 240 -2.31 4.74 -7.34
N LEU A 241 -1.56 4.08 -8.22
CA LEU A 241 -0.26 3.49 -7.85
C LEU A 241 0.78 4.52 -7.41
N ASN A 242 0.75 5.78 -7.88
CA ASN A 242 1.67 6.80 -7.37
C ASN A 242 1.46 7.04 -5.87
N GLY A 243 0.19 7.14 -5.42
CA GLY A 243 -0.13 7.22 -4.00
C GLY A 243 0.18 5.93 -3.24
N GLY A 244 -0.18 4.77 -3.80
CA GLY A 244 0.12 3.46 -3.23
C GLY A 244 1.62 3.23 -2.99
N ARG A 245 2.48 3.62 -3.93
CA ARG A 245 3.95 3.56 -3.79
C ARG A 245 4.46 4.32 -2.58
N LEU A 246 3.90 5.50 -2.30
CA LEU A 246 4.26 6.28 -1.11
C LEU A 246 3.79 5.59 0.17
N ASN A 247 2.57 5.06 0.18
CA ASN A 247 2.03 4.35 1.34
C ASN A 247 2.83 3.08 1.66
N ILE A 248 3.22 2.29 0.64
CA ILE A 248 4.06 1.10 0.85
C ILE A 248 5.48 1.48 1.30
N ALA A 249 6.03 2.59 0.82
CA ALA A 249 7.28 3.12 1.33
C ALA A 249 7.14 3.51 2.82
N ALA A 250 6.04 4.14 3.21
CA ALA A 250 5.74 4.46 4.61
C ALA A 250 5.59 3.20 5.47
N CYS A 251 4.90 2.17 4.97
CA CYS A 251 4.80 0.87 5.65
C CYS A 251 6.17 0.20 5.82
N SER A 252 7.07 0.33 4.83
CA SER A 252 8.44 -0.17 4.95
C SER A 252 9.22 0.57 6.03
N LEU A 253 9.07 1.91 6.06
CA LEU A 253 9.75 2.77 7.03
C LEU A 253 9.29 2.47 8.45
N GLY A 254 7.99 2.34 8.70
CA GLY A 254 7.44 2.01 10.01
C GLY A 254 7.90 0.63 10.50
N GLY A 255 7.85 -0.41 9.66
CA GLY A 255 8.34 -1.74 10.02
C GLY A 255 9.84 -1.76 10.34
N ALA A 256 10.66 -1.04 9.55
CA ALA A 256 12.09 -0.93 9.79
C ALA A 256 12.40 -0.11 11.06
N GLN A 257 11.63 0.94 11.36
CA GLN A 257 11.73 1.71 12.59
C GLN A 257 11.46 0.80 13.81
N ALA A 258 10.41 0.00 13.76
CA ALA A 258 10.08 -0.95 14.82
C ALA A 258 11.22 -1.97 15.06
N ALA A 259 11.78 -2.52 13.98
CA ALA A 259 12.89 -3.45 14.05
C ALA A 259 14.15 -2.80 14.65
N PHE A 260 14.47 -1.57 14.23
CA PHE A 260 15.58 -0.79 14.75
C PHE A 260 15.46 -0.52 16.27
N GLU A 261 14.26 -0.09 16.71
CA GLU A 261 14.02 0.19 18.13
C GLU A 261 14.06 -1.08 18.99
N GLN A 262 13.53 -2.20 18.48
CA GLN A 262 13.59 -3.47 19.17
C GLN A 262 15.04 -3.96 19.32
N ALA A 263 15.84 -3.84 18.24
CA ALA A 263 17.26 -4.16 18.31
C ALA A 263 18.01 -3.28 19.32
N GLY A 264 17.73 -1.97 19.33
CA GLY A 264 18.35 -1.04 20.28
C GLY A 264 18.07 -1.42 21.74
N ARG A 265 16.80 -1.73 22.07
CA ARG A 265 16.41 -2.21 23.43
C ARG A 265 17.14 -3.51 23.78
N TYR A 266 17.14 -4.50 22.90
CA TYR A 266 17.83 -5.77 23.13
C TYR A 266 19.33 -5.58 23.37
N LEU A 267 20.00 -4.74 22.60
CA LEU A 267 21.44 -4.48 22.72
C LEU A 267 21.80 -3.75 24.02
N ALA A 268 20.91 -2.91 24.53
CA ALA A 268 21.08 -2.24 25.83
C ALA A 268 21.00 -3.22 27.01
N ASP A 269 20.14 -4.22 26.92
CA ASP A 269 19.90 -5.19 27.98
C ASP A 269 20.87 -6.39 27.94
N ARG A 270 21.31 -6.78 26.73
CA ARG A 270 22.11 -7.98 26.50
C ARG A 270 23.57 -7.77 26.96
N GLN A 271 23.99 -8.55 27.97
CA GLN A 271 25.35 -8.55 28.48
C GLN A 271 26.21 -9.61 27.78
N ALA A 272 27.39 -9.19 27.27
CA ALA A 272 28.44 -10.05 26.72
C ALA A 272 29.77 -9.30 26.73
N PHE A 273 30.90 -9.98 26.64
CA PHE A 273 32.25 -9.41 26.60
C PHE A 273 32.56 -8.41 27.75
N GLY A 274 31.89 -8.56 28.89
CA GLY A 274 32.12 -7.74 30.07
C GLY A 274 31.27 -6.47 30.19
N GLY A 275 30.32 -6.23 29.26
CA GLY A 275 29.43 -5.08 29.27
C GLY A 275 28.14 -5.30 28.46
N ALA A 276 27.33 -4.26 28.30
CA ALA A 276 26.21 -4.30 27.40
C ALA A 276 26.70 -4.38 25.92
N LEU A 277 26.01 -5.14 25.07
CA LEU A 277 26.37 -5.18 23.65
C LEU A 277 26.33 -3.80 22.99
N LEU A 278 25.47 -2.93 23.47
CA LEU A 278 25.38 -1.53 23.02
C LEU A 278 26.68 -0.76 23.21
N ASP A 279 27.55 -1.16 24.14
CA ASP A 279 28.82 -0.49 24.44
C ASP A 279 29.93 -0.81 23.44
N GLU A 280 29.75 -1.86 22.64
CA GLU A 280 30.69 -2.23 21.58
C GLU A 280 30.72 -1.19 20.44
N PRO A 281 31.90 -0.66 20.06
CA PRO A 281 32.03 0.39 19.04
C PRO A 281 31.40 -0.01 17.68
N THR A 282 31.59 -1.26 17.25
CA THR A 282 31.07 -1.77 15.98
C THR A 282 29.54 -1.82 15.96
N ILE A 283 28.92 -2.12 17.09
CA ILE A 283 27.45 -2.09 17.26
C ILE A 283 26.94 -0.65 17.15
N ARG A 284 27.59 0.32 17.82
CA ARG A 284 27.22 1.74 17.73
C ARG A 284 27.35 2.29 16.32
N PHE A 285 28.39 1.87 15.55
CA PHE A 285 28.52 2.28 14.15
C PHE A 285 27.38 1.71 13.30
N THR A 286 27.02 0.44 13.50
CA THR A 286 25.88 -0.16 12.80
C THR A 286 24.58 0.57 13.11
N LEU A 287 24.32 0.91 14.38
CA LEU A 287 23.13 1.69 14.77
C LEU A 287 23.14 3.10 14.18
N ALA A 288 24.29 3.76 14.10
CA ALA A 288 24.42 5.08 13.47
C ALA A 288 24.08 5.02 11.98
N ASP A 289 24.58 4.01 11.27
CA ASP A 289 24.26 3.78 9.85
C ASP A 289 22.76 3.51 9.65
N MET A 290 22.16 2.64 10.48
CA MET A 290 20.73 2.34 10.42
C MET A 290 19.87 3.58 10.71
N ALA A 291 20.21 4.36 11.73
CA ALA A 291 19.51 5.59 12.06
C ALA A 291 19.57 6.61 10.92
N THR A 292 20.76 6.78 10.31
CA THR A 292 20.96 7.66 9.14
C THR A 292 20.13 7.19 7.95
N ALA A 293 20.10 5.89 7.69
CA ALA A 293 19.33 5.27 6.62
C ALA A 293 17.82 5.50 6.80
N LEU A 294 17.28 5.37 8.01
CA LEU A 294 15.87 5.67 8.31
C LEU A 294 15.54 7.15 8.12
N GLN A 295 16.40 8.06 8.58
CA GLN A 295 16.17 9.50 8.41
C GLN A 295 16.21 9.93 6.95
N THR A 296 17.17 9.47 6.17
CA THR A 296 17.24 9.77 4.73
C THR A 296 16.04 9.20 3.97
N SER A 297 15.60 8.00 4.32
CA SER A 297 14.38 7.37 3.77
C SER A 297 13.13 8.21 4.07
N ARG A 298 12.97 8.69 5.30
CA ARG A 298 11.84 9.53 5.72
C ARG A 298 11.81 10.85 4.96
N LEU A 299 12.95 11.53 4.83
CA LEU A 299 13.05 12.78 4.08
C LEU A 299 12.70 12.59 2.59
N MET A 300 13.19 11.51 1.97
CA MET A 300 12.85 11.19 0.58
C MET A 300 11.35 10.92 0.40
N LEU A 301 10.75 10.18 1.33
CA LEU A 301 9.31 9.88 1.32
C LEU A 301 8.47 11.15 1.46
N TRP A 302 8.78 12.01 2.43
CA TRP A 302 8.05 13.26 2.63
C TRP A 302 8.23 14.22 1.46
N ARG A 303 9.41 14.31 0.86
CA ARG A 303 9.63 15.09 -0.36
C ARG A 303 8.75 14.62 -1.51
N ALA A 304 8.64 13.31 -1.71
CA ALA A 304 7.82 12.75 -2.78
C ALA A 304 6.31 12.94 -2.51
N ALA A 305 5.86 12.79 -1.26
CA ALA A 305 4.48 13.04 -0.87
C ALA A 305 4.10 14.51 -1.09
N HIS A 306 4.96 15.44 -0.66
CA HIS A 306 4.78 16.88 -0.91
C HIS A 306 4.69 17.21 -2.40
N ALA A 307 5.52 16.59 -3.23
CA ALA A 307 5.48 16.79 -4.68
C ALA A 307 4.15 16.30 -5.28
N LEU A 308 3.63 15.18 -4.79
CA LEU A 308 2.35 14.63 -5.26
C LEU A 308 1.17 15.54 -4.85
N ASP A 309 1.18 16.07 -3.61
CA ASP A 309 0.17 17.00 -3.11
C ASP A 309 0.13 18.33 -3.87
N ASN A 310 1.29 18.80 -4.36
CA ASN A 310 1.42 20.08 -5.07
C ASN A 310 1.45 19.95 -6.59
N ASP A 311 1.13 18.77 -7.11
CA ASP A 311 1.10 18.49 -8.55
C ASP A 311 2.40 18.87 -9.29
N GLU A 312 3.56 18.69 -8.62
CA GLU A 312 4.86 19.07 -9.19
C GLU A 312 5.16 18.25 -10.47
N PRO A 313 5.87 18.84 -11.45
CA PRO A 313 6.12 18.18 -12.75
C PRO A 313 6.87 16.84 -12.64
N ASP A 314 7.72 16.66 -11.62
CA ASP A 314 8.53 15.48 -11.38
C ASP A 314 7.94 14.51 -10.36
N LYS A 315 6.71 14.76 -9.88
CA LYS A 315 6.01 13.96 -8.85
C LYS A 315 6.06 12.45 -9.09
N VAL A 316 5.85 12.00 -10.34
CA VAL A 316 5.84 10.57 -10.70
C VAL A 316 7.24 9.94 -10.51
N ALA A 317 8.28 10.66 -10.93
CA ALA A 317 9.67 10.20 -10.73
C ALA A 317 10.03 10.19 -9.24
N LEU A 318 9.64 11.21 -8.48
CA LEU A 318 9.87 11.28 -7.04
C LEU A 318 9.14 10.17 -6.27
N CYS A 319 7.88 9.84 -6.61
CA CYS A 319 7.17 8.70 -6.04
C CYS A 319 7.91 7.37 -6.33
N ALA A 320 8.42 7.20 -7.56
CA ALA A 320 9.19 6.02 -7.92
C ALA A 320 10.55 5.97 -7.17
N MET A 321 11.25 7.11 -7.03
CA MET A 321 12.50 7.21 -6.26
C MET A 321 12.26 6.88 -4.78
N ALA A 322 11.22 7.44 -4.16
CA ALA A 322 10.88 7.17 -2.77
C ALA A 322 10.58 5.69 -2.57
N LYS A 323 9.72 5.09 -3.40
CA LYS A 323 9.39 3.66 -3.30
C LYS A 323 10.63 2.79 -3.45
N LEU A 324 11.44 3.01 -4.47
CA LEU A 324 12.68 2.27 -4.72
C LEU A 324 13.63 2.35 -3.52
N HIS A 325 13.99 3.57 -3.13
CA HIS A 325 14.98 3.82 -2.09
C HIS A 325 14.50 3.30 -0.73
N VAL A 326 13.30 3.71 -0.31
CA VAL A 326 12.79 3.39 1.03
C VAL A 326 12.58 1.89 1.20
N THR A 327 12.01 1.19 0.21
CA THR A 327 11.79 -0.26 0.34
C THR A 327 13.09 -1.07 0.33
N ASP A 328 14.13 -0.65 -0.42
CA ASP A 328 15.43 -1.31 -0.40
C ASP A 328 16.13 -1.07 0.94
N VAL A 329 16.25 0.18 1.37
CA VAL A 329 16.96 0.58 2.58
C VAL A 329 16.28 0.03 3.84
N CYS A 330 14.97 0.13 3.94
CA CYS A 330 14.22 -0.34 5.11
C CYS A 330 14.25 -1.86 5.26
N TYR A 331 14.25 -2.60 4.15
CA TYR A 331 14.48 -4.04 4.21
C TYR A 331 15.87 -4.37 4.79
N ASP A 332 16.91 -3.67 4.33
CA ASP A 332 18.29 -3.87 4.82
C ASP A 332 18.42 -3.48 6.30
N VAL A 333 17.70 -2.45 6.77
CA VAL A 333 17.65 -2.08 8.20
C VAL A 333 16.98 -3.18 9.02
N ALA A 334 15.86 -3.73 8.56
CA ALA A 334 15.15 -4.80 9.27
C ALA A 334 16.00 -6.09 9.34
N ASP A 335 16.69 -6.46 8.26
CA ASP A 335 17.60 -7.60 8.22
C ASP A 335 18.79 -7.42 9.17
N LYS A 336 19.41 -6.23 9.19
CA LYS A 336 20.48 -5.90 10.15
C LYS A 336 19.98 -5.93 11.60
N ALA A 337 18.76 -5.44 11.86
CA ALA A 337 18.17 -5.49 13.19
C ALA A 337 18.00 -6.95 13.67
N LEU A 338 17.52 -7.84 12.80
CA LEU A 338 17.44 -9.27 13.08
C LEU A 338 18.83 -9.85 13.37
N GLN A 339 19.83 -9.53 12.55
CA GLN A 339 21.22 -9.99 12.73
C GLN A 339 21.79 -9.57 14.07
N LEU A 340 21.49 -8.35 14.55
CA LEU A 340 21.97 -7.82 15.83
C LEU A 340 21.41 -8.57 17.05
N LEU A 341 20.26 -9.24 16.95
CA LEU A 341 19.75 -10.12 17.99
C LEU A 341 20.37 -11.52 17.97
N GLY A 342 21.15 -11.86 16.94
CA GLY A 342 21.73 -13.18 16.77
C GLY A 342 20.65 -14.28 16.71
N GLY A 343 20.84 -15.38 17.42
CA GLY A 343 19.89 -16.50 17.43
C GLY A 343 18.48 -16.12 17.87
N TYR A 344 18.34 -15.13 18.76
CA TYR A 344 17.03 -14.65 19.21
C TYR A 344 16.26 -13.92 18.10
N GLY A 345 16.94 -13.18 17.22
CA GLY A 345 16.31 -12.54 16.06
C GLY A 345 15.66 -13.53 15.09
N TYR A 346 16.13 -14.77 15.05
CA TYR A 346 15.62 -15.83 14.19
C TYR A 346 14.38 -16.55 14.76
N LEU A 347 14.06 -16.31 16.03
CA LEU A 347 12.91 -16.93 16.70
C LEU A 347 11.63 -16.12 16.49
N ARG A 348 10.53 -16.81 16.17
CA ARG A 348 9.22 -16.20 15.90
C ARG A 348 8.66 -15.38 17.05
N GLU A 349 8.97 -15.75 18.30
CA GLU A 349 8.50 -15.05 19.50
C GLU A 349 9.05 -13.62 19.64
N TYR A 350 10.20 -13.33 19.01
CA TYR A 350 10.77 -11.98 18.96
C TYR A 350 10.19 -11.10 17.86
N GLY A 351 9.55 -11.67 16.85
CA GLY A 351 8.79 -10.94 15.82
C GLY A 351 9.63 -10.27 14.73
N LEU A 352 10.96 -10.17 14.86
CA LEU A 352 11.81 -9.53 13.83
C LEU A 352 11.81 -10.29 12.51
N GLU A 353 11.76 -11.63 12.58
CA GLU A 353 11.67 -12.46 11.38
C GLU A 353 10.37 -12.20 10.60
N LYS A 354 9.26 -11.89 11.31
CA LYS A 354 7.99 -11.47 10.67
C LYS A 354 8.20 -10.17 9.91
N ILE A 355 8.81 -9.16 10.52
CA ILE A 355 9.07 -7.86 9.88
C ILE A 355 9.90 -8.07 8.60
N VAL A 356 10.97 -8.85 8.65
CA VAL A 356 11.82 -9.16 7.48
C VAL A 356 11.00 -9.84 6.37
N ARG A 357 10.16 -10.83 6.71
CA ARG A 357 9.30 -11.52 5.74
C ARG A 357 8.29 -10.56 5.10
N ASP A 358 7.68 -9.71 5.91
CA ASP A 358 6.66 -8.77 5.44
C ASP A 358 7.23 -7.68 4.55
N LEU A 359 8.36 -7.08 4.92
CA LEU A 359 9.00 -6.05 4.12
C LEU A 359 9.59 -6.57 2.79
N ARG A 360 9.83 -7.90 2.69
CA ARG A 360 10.41 -8.46 1.47
C ARG A 360 9.55 -8.23 0.23
N VAL A 361 8.23 -8.30 0.35
CA VAL A 361 7.31 -8.12 -0.77
C VAL A 361 7.18 -6.66 -1.21
N HIS A 362 7.51 -5.67 -0.35
CA HIS A 362 7.43 -4.25 -0.69
C HIS A 362 8.34 -3.85 -1.86
N ARG A 363 9.41 -4.61 -2.10
CA ARG A 363 10.29 -4.44 -3.27
C ARG A 363 9.69 -4.98 -4.58
N ILE A 364 8.59 -5.74 -4.49
CA ILE A 364 7.96 -6.46 -5.60
C ILE A 364 6.65 -5.80 -6.03
N LEU A 365 5.77 -5.53 -5.06
CA LEU A 365 4.43 -5.01 -5.33
C LEU A 365 4.42 -3.54 -5.74
N GLU A 366 3.29 -3.07 -6.29
CA GLU A 366 3.06 -1.69 -6.77
C GLU A 366 4.08 -1.20 -7.80
N GLY A 367 4.56 -2.15 -8.59
CA GLY A 367 5.69 -2.02 -9.50
C GLY A 367 7.00 -2.42 -8.82
N THR A 368 7.67 -3.43 -9.39
CA THR A 368 8.95 -3.89 -8.85
C THR A 368 9.97 -2.76 -8.81
N ASN A 369 11.00 -2.90 -7.98
CA ASN A 369 12.05 -1.89 -7.90
C ASN A 369 12.83 -1.74 -9.22
N GLU A 370 12.80 -2.75 -10.09
CA GLU A 370 13.27 -2.68 -11.48
C GLU A 370 12.37 -1.76 -12.32
N ILE A 371 11.04 -1.86 -12.18
CA ILE A 371 10.10 -0.96 -12.85
C ILE A 371 10.24 0.48 -12.34
N MET A 372 10.51 0.69 -11.05
CA MET A 372 10.82 2.03 -10.54
C MET A 372 12.06 2.61 -11.21
N ARG A 373 13.12 1.82 -11.45
CA ARG A 373 14.30 2.25 -12.20
C ARG A 373 13.96 2.63 -13.65
N VAL A 374 13.05 1.91 -14.30
CA VAL A 374 12.56 2.25 -15.64
C VAL A 374 11.82 3.61 -15.64
N VAL A 375 10.94 3.84 -14.65
CA VAL A 375 10.20 5.12 -14.53
C VAL A 375 11.16 6.28 -14.31
N ILE A 376 12.08 6.15 -13.36
CA ILE A 376 13.09 7.17 -13.04
C ILE A 376 14.00 7.43 -14.24
N GLY A 377 14.53 6.37 -14.86
CA GLY A 377 15.45 6.49 -15.99
C GLY A 377 14.81 7.17 -17.21
N ARG A 378 13.53 6.92 -17.47
CA ARG A 378 12.78 7.62 -18.53
C ARG A 378 12.62 9.11 -18.24
N ALA A 379 12.28 9.46 -16.98
CA ALA A 379 12.16 10.86 -16.57
C ALA A 379 13.49 11.61 -16.69
N GLU A 380 14.59 11.02 -16.23
CA GLU A 380 15.92 11.62 -16.31
C GLU A 380 16.39 11.77 -17.76
N ALA A 381 16.15 10.76 -18.59
CA ALA A 381 16.49 10.85 -20.01
C ALA A 381 15.71 11.98 -20.74
N ALA A 382 14.45 12.16 -20.39
CA ALA A 382 13.64 13.27 -20.92
C ALA A 382 14.16 14.63 -20.44
N ARG A 383 14.52 14.76 -19.15
CA ARG A 383 15.09 15.98 -18.58
C ARG A 383 16.40 16.38 -19.26
N VAL A 384 17.31 15.42 -19.46
CA VAL A 384 18.61 15.68 -20.16
C VAL A 384 18.38 16.14 -21.59
N ARG A 385 17.44 15.52 -22.32
CA ARG A 385 17.12 15.94 -23.71
C ARG A 385 16.50 17.32 -23.79
N ALA A 386 15.71 17.73 -22.78
CA ALA A 386 15.10 19.06 -22.73
C ALA A 386 16.09 20.18 -22.37
N SER A 387 17.26 19.84 -21.78
CA SER A 387 18.31 20.77 -21.42
C SER A 387 19.47 20.84 -22.44
N ALA A 388 19.47 19.97 -23.44
CA ALA A 388 20.40 19.97 -24.57
C ALA A 388 19.83 20.72 -25.79
#